data_20c629b1fb350ed951cc4c7f642846c9
#
_entry.id   20c629b1fb350ed951cc4c7f642846c9
#
_cell.length_a   1.000
_cell.length_b   1.000
_cell.length_c   1.000
_cell.angle_alpha   90.00
_cell.angle_beta   90.00
_cell.angle_gamma   90.00
#
_symmetry.space_group_name_H-M   'P 1'
#
loop_
_entity.id
_entity.type
_entity.pdbx_description
1 polymer ?
#
loop_
_entity_poly.entity_id
_entity_poly.type
_entity_poly.pdbx_seq_one_letter_code
_entity_poly.pdbx_strand_id
1 'polypeptide(L)'
;AALPTLVETEPAAIGAALPHPPVPARVSTVESMTAPSFAPLSGRVVELKVRIGARVHKGDKLVEVRTPDLAAMHRELRGAQLAVRTRQAIVDRLSQLVESRAASNHDLMVAKSELEDARFSVQAADSKLRSLMVAQNGDAEYWVLATRSGTVVQLDAIPGKQVGPETDKPIAAIPEVMELNIG
;
A
#
# COMPACT_ATOMS: atom_id res chain seq x y z
N ALA A 1 -69.79 21.84 50.40
CA ALA A 1 -68.54 22.33 50.95
C ALA A 1 -67.43 22.05 49.94
N ALA A 2 -66.93 23.07 49.29
CA ALA A 2 -65.81 22.93 48.36
C ALA A 2 -64.51 22.91 49.19
N LEU A 3 -63.69 21.92 48.98
CA LEU A 3 -62.31 21.88 49.50
C LEU A 3 -61.50 22.97 48.88
N PRO A 4 -60.72 23.74 49.62
CA PRO A 4 -59.84 24.73 49.02
C PRO A 4 -58.74 24.02 48.22
N THR A 5 -58.54 24.43 46.99
CA THR A 5 -57.48 23.99 46.13
C THR A 5 -56.14 24.46 46.72
N LEU A 6 -55.45 23.61 47.44
CA LEU A 6 -54.19 23.88 48.12
C LEU A 6 -52.95 23.69 47.21
N VAL A 7 -53.17 23.49 45.93
CA VAL A 7 -52.08 23.26 44.97
C VAL A 7 -52.26 24.24 43.81
N GLU A 8 -51.41 25.23 43.75
CA GLU A 8 -51.25 26.11 42.62
C GLU A 8 -50.21 25.48 41.64
N THR A 9 -50.66 25.15 40.47
CA THR A 9 -49.78 24.58 39.47
C THR A 9 -49.35 25.64 38.49
N GLU A 10 -48.07 25.95 38.47
CA GLU A 10 -47.48 26.82 37.50
C GLU A 10 -46.97 25.98 36.31
N PRO A 11 -47.22 26.39 35.07
CA PRO A 11 -46.70 25.66 33.91
C PRO A 11 -45.19 25.71 33.90
N ALA A 12 -44.53 24.59 33.79
CA ALA A 12 -43.08 24.50 33.69
C ALA A 12 -42.62 25.21 32.39
N ALA A 13 -41.96 26.32 32.53
CA ALA A 13 -41.28 26.96 31.41
C ALA A 13 -39.93 26.29 31.16
N ILE A 14 -39.61 26.05 29.88
CA ILE A 14 -38.27 25.61 29.48
C ILE A 14 -37.34 26.78 29.83
N GLY A 15 -36.56 26.60 30.88
CA GLY A 15 -35.57 27.61 31.29
C GLY A 15 -34.51 27.78 30.19
N ALA A 16 -33.95 29.00 30.10
CA ALA A 16 -32.80 29.23 29.23
C ALA A 16 -31.68 28.25 29.58
N ALA A 17 -31.08 27.63 28.56
CA ALA A 17 -29.99 26.71 28.75
C ALA A 17 -28.87 27.43 29.56
N LEU A 18 -28.55 26.90 30.70
CA LEU A 18 -27.44 27.39 31.50
C LEU A 18 -26.13 27.19 30.71
N PRO A 19 -25.32 28.24 30.57
CA PRO A 19 -24.05 28.12 29.90
C PRO A 19 -23.16 27.16 30.70
N HIS A 20 -22.92 25.98 30.15
CA HIS A 20 -21.93 25.07 30.73
C HIS A 20 -20.52 25.63 30.53
N PRO A 21 -19.64 25.54 31.53
CA PRO A 21 -18.24 25.90 31.35
C PRO A 21 -17.62 25.05 30.22
N PRO A 22 -16.69 25.58 29.43
CA PRO A 22 -16.03 24.83 28.38
C PRO A 22 -15.32 23.62 28.98
N VAL A 23 -15.65 22.42 28.50
CA VAL A 23 -14.99 21.17 28.91
C VAL A 23 -13.84 20.93 27.94
N PRO A 24 -12.60 20.73 28.43
CA PRO A 24 -11.49 20.39 27.55
C PRO A 24 -11.76 19.03 26.90
N ALA A 25 -11.64 18.99 25.59
CA ALA A 25 -11.83 17.78 24.81
C ALA A 25 -10.64 17.58 23.87
N ARG A 26 -10.19 16.34 23.72
CA ARG A 26 -9.12 15.95 22.81
C ARG A 26 -9.66 14.98 21.76
N VAL A 27 -9.43 15.30 20.48
CA VAL A 27 -9.69 14.36 19.40
C VAL A 27 -8.52 13.40 19.31
N SER A 28 -8.76 12.11 19.46
CA SER A 28 -7.77 11.05 19.30
C SER A 28 -8.23 10.06 18.20
N THR A 29 -7.27 9.38 17.62
CA THR A 29 -7.52 8.30 16.67
C THR A 29 -7.57 6.97 17.40
N VAL A 30 -8.50 6.10 17.01
CA VAL A 30 -8.55 4.74 17.51
C VAL A 30 -7.47 3.93 16.79
N GLU A 31 -6.46 3.49 17.52
CA GLU A 31 -5.31 2.76 16.94
C GLU A 31 -5.75 1.50 16.18
N SER A 32 -6.71 0.73 16.73
CA SER A 32 -7.25 -0.47 16.10
C SER A 32 -8.00 -0.21 14.78
N MET A 33 -8.44 1.03 14.54
CA MET A 33 -9.13 1.47 13.32
C MET A 33 -8.27 2.35 12.42
N THR A 34 -6.99 2.48 12.73
CA THR A 34 -6.04 3.26 11.93
C THR A 34 -5.28 2.34 10.98
N ALA A 35 -5.31 2.63 9.69
CA ALA A 35 -4.58 1.89 8.69
C ALA A 35 -3.24 2.58 8.41
N PRO A 36 -2.12 2.01 8.86
CA PRO A 36 -0.80 2.53 8.55
C PRO A 36 -0.41 2.20 7.11
N SER A 37 0.25 3.13 6.43
CA SER A 37 0.90 2.90 5.13
C SER A 37 2.41 2.92 5.33
N PHE A 38 3.08 1.81 4.96
CA PHE A 38 4.53 1.67 5.05
C PHE A 38 5.18 1.66 3.67
N ALA A 39 6.49 1.99 3.61
CA ALA A 39 7.30 1.76 2.43
C ALA A 39 7.73 0.27 2.39
N PRO A 40 7.37 -0.49 1.36
CA PRO A 40 7.76 -1.90 1.28
C PRO A 40 9.25 -2.09 0.91
N LEU A 41 9.90 -1.07 0.36
CA LEU A 41 11.32 -1.05 0.00
C LEU A 41 12.00 0.15 0.62
N SER A 42 13.27 -0.02 1.01
CA SER A 42 14.10 1.08 1.49
C SER A 42 14.43 2.04 0.36
N GLY A 43 14.28 3.34 0.61
CA GLY A 43 14.54 4.35 -0.40
C GLY A 43 14.46 5.77 0.15
N ARG A 44 14.62 6.72 -0.75
CA ARG A 44 14.55 8.15 -0.42
C ARG A 44 13.25 8.75 -0.95
N VAL A 45 12.57 9.50 -0.10
CA VAL A 45 11.37 10.27 -0.49
C VAL A 45 11.74 11.32 -1.53
N VAL A 46 11.03 11.31 -2.66
CA VAL A 46 11.20 12.28 -3.77
C VAL A 46 10.15 13.36 -3.65
N GLU A 47 8.87 12.96 -3.59
CA GLU A 47 7.72 13.87 -3.61
C GLU A 47 6.62 13.40 -2.66
N LEU A 48 5.85 14.37 -2.15
CA LEU A 48 4.62 14.13 -1.40
C LEU A 48 3.44 14.71 -2.17
N LYS A 49 2.40 13.90 -2.39
CA LYS A 49 1.12 14.37 -2.98
C LYS A 49 0.05 14.71 -1.96
N VAL A 50 0.31 14.39 -0.71
CA VAL A 50 -0.65 14.59 0.38
C VAL A 50 -0.02 15.38 1.52
N ARG A 51 -0.88 15.96 2.36
CA ARG A 51 -0.53 16.66 3.60
C ARG A 51 -1.44 16.19 4.73
N ILE A 52 -1.04 16.43 5.95
CA ILE A 52 -1.89 16.17 7.12
C ILE A 52 -3.21 16.95 6.96
N GLY A 53 -4.33 16.29 7.22
CA GLY A 53 -5.68 16.81 7.02
C GLY A 53 -6.25 16.59 5.61
N ALA A 54 -5.47 16.09 4.66
CA ALA A 54 -5.96 15.77 3.31
C ALA A 54 -6.89 14.56 3.34
N ARG A 55 -7.98 14.63 2.59
CA ARG A 55 -8.88 13.50 2.36
C ARG A 55 -8.37 12.67 1.18
N VAL A 56 -8.28 11.36 1.37
CA VAL A 56 -7.77 10.40 0.37
C VAL A 56 -8.72 9.22 0.22
N HIS A 57 -8.66 8.57 -0.95
CA HIS A 57 -9.36 7.32 -1.23
C HIS A 57 -8.35 6.16 -1.26
N LYS A 58 -8.86 4.96 -1.04
CA LYS A 58 -8.04 3.75 -1.19
C LYS A 58 -7.41 3.70 -2.58
N GLY A 59 -6.08 3.55 -2.63
CA GLY A 59 -5.30 3.51 -3.87
C GLY A 59 -4.74 4.87 -4.30
N ASP A 60 -5.07 5.97 -3.62
CA ASP A 60 -4.48 7.28 -3.93
C ASP A 60 -2.97 7.28 -3.64
N LYS A 61 -2.23 8.00 -4.48
CA LYS A 61 -0.78 8.16 -4.36
C LYS A 61 -0.45 9.12 -3.23
N LEU A 62 0.29 8.65 -2.22
CA LEU A 62 0.67 9.43 -1.04
C LEU A 62 2.06 10.03 -1.17
N VAL A 63 3.06 9.18 -1.28
CA VAL A 63 4.48 9.53 -1.23
C VAL A 63 5.22 8.79 -2.33
N GLU A 64 6.06 9.50 -3.07
CA GLU A 64 6.97 8.91 -4.06
C GLU A 64 8.31 8.59 -3.41
N VAL A 65 8.77 7.37 -3.64
CA VAL A 65 10.04 6.88 -3.09
C VAL A 65 10.91 6.37 -4.22
N ARG A 66 12.16 6.82 -4.26
CA ARG A 66 13.19 6.31 -5.17
C ARG A 66 14.04 5.27 -4.47
N THR A 67 14.22 4.11 -5.11
CA THR A 67 14.96 2.99 -4.55
C THR A 67 15.75 2.23 -5.61
N PRO A 68 17.01 1.86 -5.33
CA PRO A 68 17.79 1.00 -6.21
C PRO A 68 17.26 -0.44 -6.25
N ASP A 69 16.55 -0.89 -5.20
CA ASP A 69 16.04 -2.25 -5.09
C ASP A 69 15.00 -2.55 -6.17
N LEU A 70 14.10 -1.61 -6.44
CA LEU A 70 13.10 -1.75 -7.51
C LEU A 70 13.79 -1.90 -8.87
N ALA A 71 14.82 -1.08 -9.14
CA ALA A 71 15.60 -1.18 -10.36
C ALA A 71 16.34 -2.54 -10.47
N ALA A 72 16.81 -3.09 -9.36
CA ALA A 72 17.42 -4.43 -9.32
C ALA A 72 16.38 -5.52 -9.65
N MET A 73 15.19 -5.45 -9.07
CA MET A 73 14.10 -6.39 -9.36
C MET A 73 13.66 -6.33 -10.83
N HIS A 74 13.60 -5.13 -11.42
CA HIS A 74 13.29 -4.99 -12.85
C HIS A 74 14.38 -5.59 -13.74
N ARG A 75 15.67 -5.43 -13.36
CA ARG A 75 16.78 -6.09 -14.10
C ARG A 75 16.69 -7.62 -13.98
N GLU A 76 16.36 -8.13 -12.79
CA GLU A 76 16.16 -9.58 -12.57
C GLU A 76 15.06 -10.12 -13.48
N LEU A 77 13.89 -9.45 -13.53
CA LEU A 77 12.79 -9.86 -14.40
C LEU A 77 13.17 -9.79 -15.89
N ARG A 78 13.83 -8.72 -16.34
CA ARG A 78 14.30 -8.61 -17.74
C ARG A 78 15.32 -9.69 -18.09
N GLY A 79 16.22 -10.01 -17.16
CA GLY A 79 17.19 -11.10 -17.34
C GLY A 79 16.51 -12.47 -17.49
N ALA A 80 15.55 -12.77 -16.61
CA ALA A 80 14.75 -13.99 -16.69
C ALA A 80 13.94 -14.07 -18.01
N GLN A 81 13.34 -12.97 -18.45
CA GLN A 81 12.64 -12.92 -19.74
C GLN A 81 13.57 -13.17 -20.93
N LEU A 82 14.78 -12.63 -20.88
CA LEU A 82 15.79 -12.91 -21.91
C LEU A 82 16.18 -14.39 -21.94
N ALA A 83 16.38 -14.99 -20.76
CA ALA A 83 16.67 -16.42 -20.66
C ALA A 83 15.57 -17.29 -21.30
N VAL A 84 14.29 -16.98 -21.05
CA VAL A 84 13.16 -17.67 -21.71
C VAL A 84 13.25 -17.57 -23.22
N ARG A 85 13.51 -16.38 -23.77
CA ARG A 85 13.64 -16.19 -25.24
C ARG A 85 14.79 -17.03 -25.81
N THR A 86 15.94 -17.04 -25.13
CA THR A 86 17.11 -17.80 -25.54
C THR A 86 16.83 -19.30 -25.50
N ARG A 87 16.24 -19.82 -24.40
CA ARG A 87 15.90 -21.25 -24.25
C ARG A 87 14.83 -21.67 -25.26
N GLN A 88 13.83 -20.82 -25.52
CA GLN A 88 12.82 -21.08 -26.55
C GLN A 88 13.45 -21.27 -27.93
N ALA A 89 14.37 -20.39 -28.33
CA ALA A 89 15.06 -20.51 -29.61
C ALA A 89 15.89 -21.81 -29.73
N ILE A 90 16.47 -22.29 -28.62
CA ILE A 90 17.17 -23.57 -28.58
C ILE A 90 16.20 -24.74 -28.79
N VAL A 91 15.07 -24.73 -28.08
CA VAL A 91 14.01 -25.74 -28.22
C VAL A 91 13.49 -25.78 -29.66
N ASP A 92 13.18 -24.62 -30.25
CA ASP A 92 12.68 -24.53 -31.64
C ASP A 92 13.70 -25.11 -32.63
N ARG A 93 14.98 -24.79 -32.46
CA ARG A 93 16.05 -25.32 -33.29
C ARG A 93 16.22 -26.86 -33.12
N LEU A 94 16.24 -27.36 -31.87
CA LEU A 94 16.37 -28.77 -31.59
C LEU A 94 15.16 -29.56 -32.11
N SER A 95 13.94 -29.02 -32.02
CA SER A 95 12.76 -29.69 -32.54
C SER A 95 12.86 -29.93 -34.06
N GLN A 96 13.36 -28.96 -34.84
CA GLN A 96 13.58 -29.09 -36.28
C GLN A 96 14.69 -30.15 -36.59
N LEU A 97 15.75 -30.17 -35.76
CA LEU A 97 16.82 -31.12 -35.93
C LEU A 97 16.39 -32.58 -35.60
N VAL A 98 15.52 -32.74 -34.60
CA VAL A 98 14.93 -34.04 -34.27
C VAL A 98 14.02 -34.55 -35.40
N GLU A 99 13.18 -33.67 -35.94
CA GLU A 99 12.33 -34.00 -37.11
C GLU A 99 13.16 -34.50 -38.31
N SER A 100 14.31 -33.86 -38.58
CA SER A 100 15.24 -34.25 -39.61
C SER A 100 16.18 -35.42 -39.19
N ARG A 101 15.99 -36.00 -38.00
CA ARG A 101 16.85 -37.07 -37.41
C ARG A 101 18.31 -36.63 -37.17
N ALA A 102 18.58 -35.35 -37.09
CA ALA A 102 19.92 -34.80 -36.90
C ALA A 102 20.23 -34.47 -35.40
N ALA A 103 19.27 -34.66 -34.48
CA ALA A 103 19.46 -34.50 -33.03
C ALA A 103 18.69 -35.59 -32.25
N SER A 104 19.06 -35.75 -30.99
CA SER A 104 18.44 -36.73 -30.08
C SER A 104 17.14 -36.18 -29.46
N ASN A 105 16.13 -37.05 -29.29
CA ASN A 105 14.97 -36.74 -28.47
C ASN A 105 15.33 -36.41 -27.02
N HIS A 106 16.39 -36.98 -26.48
CA HIS A 106 16.89 -36.69 -25.15
C HIS A 106 17.32 -35.21 -25.03
N ASP A 107 18.09 -34.71 -26.01
CA ASP A 107 18.57 -33.34 -26.03
C ASP A 107 17.41 -32.37 -26.10
N LEU A 108 16.38 -32.66 -26.90
CA LEU A 108 15.16 -31.88 -26.97
C LEU A 108 14.40 -31.87 -25.64
N MET A 109 14.34 -33.01 -24.94
CA MET A 109 13.68 -33.11 -23.65
C MET A 109 14.43 -32.28 -22.59
N VAL A 110 15.75 -32.31 -22.55
CA VAL A 110 16.59 -31.52 -21.67
C VAL A 110 16.36 -30.01 -21.95
N ALA A 111 16.40 -29.58 -23.21
CA ALA A 111 16.19 -28.21 -23.59
C ALA A 111 14.78 -27.70 -23.22
N LYS A 112 13.75 -28.55 -23.32
CA LYS A 112 12.40 -28.23 -22.85
C LYS A 112 12.34 -28.04 -21.34
N SER A 113 13.02 -28.90 -20.57
CA SER A 113 13.11 -28.76 -19.11
C SER A 113 13.78 -27.43 -18.72
N GLU A 114 14.90 -27.09 -19.37
CA GLU A 114 15.58 -25.81 -19.13
C GLU A 114 14.73 -24.59 -19.49
N LEU A 115 13.86 -24.72 -20.50
CA LEU A 115 12.90 -23.67 -20.85
C LEU A 115 11.85 -23.49 -19.76
N GLU A 116 11.33 -24.58 -19.19
CA GLU A 116 10.37 -24.50 -18.09
C GLU A 116 11.01 -23.89 -16.83
N ASP A 117 12.25 -24.22 -16.50
CA ASP A 117 12.99 -23.60 -15.39
C ASP A 117 13.15 -22.08 -15.58
N ALA A 118 13.43 -21.66 -16.82
CA ALA A 118 13.49 -20.24 -17.16
C ALA A 118 12.12 -19.54 -17.02
N ARG A 119 11.03 -20.21 -17.38
CA ARG A 119 9.67 -19.70 -17.19
C ARG A 119 9.30 -19.54 -15.72
N PHE A 120 9.67 -20.52 -14.86
CA PHE A 120 9.50 -20.41 -13.42
C PHE A 120 10.27 -19.21 -12.85
N SER A 121 11.48 -18.96 -13.35
CA SER A 121 12.27 -17.79 -12.94
C SER A 121 11.58 -16.46 -13.27
N VAL A 122 10.94 -16.33 -14.44
CA VAL A 122 10.13 -15.17 -14.81
C VAL A 122 8.94 -15.02 -13.86
N GLN A 123 8.23 -16.12 -13.60
CA GLN A 123 7.07 -16.09 -12.70
C GLN A 123 7.47 -15.67 -11.28
N ALA A 124 8.59 -16.17 -10.76
CA ALA A 124 9.10 -15.79 -9.45
C ALA A 124 9.45 -14.31 -9.37
N ALA A 125 10.18 -13.78 -10.37
CA ALA A 125 10.56 -12.36 -10.42
C ALA A 125 9.34 -11.43 -10.57
N ASP A 126 8.35 -11.80 -11.38
CA ASP A 126 7.10 -11.05 -11.57
C ASP A 126 6.26 -11.06 -10.28
N SER A 127 6.14 -12.23 -9.62
CA SER A 127 5.42 -12.35 -8.35
C SER A 127 6.04 -11.50 -7.26
N LYS A 128 7.38 -11.45 -7.19
CA LYS A 128 8.12 -10.59 -6.27
C LYS A 128 7.81 -9.11 -6.48
N LEU A 129 7.76 -8.64 -7.73
CA LEU A 129 7.37 -7.26 -8.06
C LEU A 129 5.91 -6.95 -7.70
N ARG A 130 4.99 -7.88 -8.01
CA ARG A 130 3.56 -7.71 -7.71
C ARG A 130 3.27 -7.69 -6.21
N SER A 131 4.03 -8.44 -5.41
CA SER A 131 3.85 -8.51 -3.95
C SER A 131 4.09 -7.17 -3.24
N LEU A 132 4.78 -6.22 -3.87
CA LEU A 132 5.03 -4.91 -3.30
C LEU A 132 3.77 -4.05 -3.17
N MET A 133 2.71 -4.32 -3.95
CA MET A 133 1.43 -3.60 -3.94
C MET A 133 1.59 -2.08 -4.06
N VAL A 134 2.53 -1.61 -4.87
CA VAL A 134 2.84 -0.20 -5.10
C VAL A 134 2.52 0.21 -6.54
N ALA A 135 2.23 1.48 -6.76
CA ALA A 135 2.18 2.03 -8.11
C ALA A 135 3.58 2.42 -8.56
N GLN A 136 4.14 1.66 -9.49
CA GLN A 136 5.48 1.92 -10.02
C GLN A 136 5.49 3.18 -10.89
N ASN A 137 6.56 3.95 -10.81
CA ASN A 137 6.83 5.12 -11.62
C ASN A 137 8.23 4.99 -12.24
N GLY A 138 8.31 4.33 -13.40
CA GLY A 138 9.59 3.95 -14.01
C GLY A 138 10.27 2.77 -13.32
N ASP A 139 11.58 2.64 -13.53
CA ASP A 139 12.36 1.48 -13.07
C ASP A 139 12.82 1.57 -11.61
N ALA A 140 12.89 2.76 -11.04
CA ALA A 140 13.52 2.98 -9.73
C ALA A 140 12.64 3.76 -8.74
N GLU A 141 11.42 4.11 -9.11
CA GLU A 141 10.52 4.92 -8.31
C GLU A 141 9.17 4.23 -8.13
N TYR A 142 8.57 4.40 -6.96
CA TYR A 142 7.23 3.89 -6.68
C TYR A 142 6.45 4.84 -5.77
N TRP A 143 5.13 4.78 -5.91
CA TRP A 143 4.21 5.48 -5.03
C TRP A 143 3.73 4.55 -3.92
N VAL A 144 3.88 4.99 -2.68
CA VAL A 144 3.15 4.42 -1.54
C VAL A 144 1.69 4.82 -1.68
N LEU A 145 0.79 3.84 -1.64
CA LEU A 145 -0.64 4.05 -1.84
C LEU A 145 -1.39 4.08 -0.51
N ALA A 146 -2.50 4.81 -0.50
CA ALA A 146 -3.44 4.78 0.61
C ALA A 146 -4.07 3.38 0.72
N THR A 147 -3.92 2.75 1.88
CA THR A 147 -4.47 1.41 2.15
C THR A 147 -5.98 1.43 2.32
N ARG A 148 -6.54 2.60 2.68
CA ARG A 148 -7.98 2.85 2.84
C ARG A 148 -8.34 4.30 2.54
N SER A 149 -9.65 4.57 2.42
CA SER A 149 -10.18 5.94 2.32
C SER A 149 -10.29 6.57 3.71
N GLY A 150 -10.04 7.87 3.81
CA GLY A 150 -10.11 8.62 5.07
C GLY A 150 -9.34 9.93 5.02
N THR A 151 -9.05 10.49 6.19
CA THR A 151 -8.24 11.72 6.33
C THR A 151 -6.85 11.36 6.86
N VAL A 152 -5.81 11.88 6.25
CA VAL A 152 -4.42 11.68 6.70
C VAL A 152 -4.22 12.43 8.02
N VAL A 153 -3.97 11.71 9.11
CA VAL A 153 -3.75 12.30 10.45
C VAL A 153 -2.29 12.35 10.84
N GLN A 154 -1.48 11.49 10.25
CA GLN A 154 -0.04 11.46 10.47
C GLN A 154 0.68 11.27 9.14
N LEU A 155 1.75 12.01 8.96
CA LEU A 155 2.63 11.93 7.79
C LEU A 155 4.08 12.10 8.28
N ASP A 156 4.84 11.00 8.26
CA ASP A 156 6.25 10.99 8.68
C ASP A 156 7.18 10.85 7.47
N ALA A 157 6.87 11.59 6.42
CA ALA A 157 7.65 11.68 5.21
C ALA A 157 8.01 13.14 4.91
N ILE A 158 9.26 13.37 4.57
CA ILE A 158 9.78 14.67 4.14
C ILE A 158 10.63 14.41 2.90
N PRO A 159 10.57 15.24 1.84
CA PRO A 159 11.46 15.09 0.69
C PRO A 159 12.92 14.97 1.11
N GLY A 160 13.62 13.98 0.57
CA GLY A 160 15.01 13.67 0.94
C GLY A 160 15.17 12.70 2.13
N LYS A 161 14.16 12.46 2.95
CA LYS A 161 14.21 11.51 4.06
C LYS A 161 14.33 10.07 3.56
N GLN A 162 15.13 9.26 4.25
CA GLN A 162 15.19 7.80 4.05
C GLN A 162 13.97 7.15 4.71
N VAL A 163 13.32 6.23 4.00
CA VAL A 163 12.19 5.43 4.50
C VAL A 163 12.42 3.97 4.11
N GLY A 164 11.77 3.05 4.83
CA GLY A 164 11.92 1.62 4.56
C GLY A 164 11.04 0.77 5.47
N PRO A 165 11.02 -0.56 5.26
CA PRO A 165 10.22 -1.50 6.03
C PRO A 165 10.67 -1.60 7.50
N GLU A 166 11.93 -1.27 7.82
CA GLU A 166 12.48 -1.31 9.17
C GLU A 166 12.17 -0.04 9.99
N THR A 167 11.45 0.92 9.40
CA THR A 167 11.09 2.15 10.10
C THR A 167 9.87 1.86 10.98
N ASP A 168 10.01 2.00 12.31
CA ASP A 168 8.94 1.77 13.30
C ASP A 168 7.71 2.66 13.10
N LYS A 169 7.86 3.76 12.37
CA LYS A 169 6.77 4.71 12.11
C LYS A 169 6.20 4.56 10.71
N PRO A 170 4.87 4.49 10.58
CA PRO A 170 4.24 4.49 9.28
C PRO A 170 4.52 5.80 8.54
N ILE A 171 4.67 5.73 7.23
CA ILE A 171 4.80 6.91 6.36
C ILE A 171 3.56 7.79 6.46
N ALA A 172 2.38 7.17 6.48
CA ALA A 172 1.11 7.85 6.68
C ALA A 172 0.16 6.97 7.50
N ALA A 173 -0.66 7.60 8.34
CA ALA A 173 -1.72 6.95 9.09
C ALA A 173 -3.07 7.53 8.69
N ILE A 174 -4.02 6.66 8.34
CA ILE A 174 -5.36 7.01 7.87
C ILE A 174 -6.38 6.28 8.75
N PRO A 175 -6.98 6.94 9.77
CA PRO A 175 -8.01 6.34 10.61
C PRO A 175 -9.35 6.26 9.87
N GLU A 176 -10.16 5.29 10.26
CA GLU A 176 -11.55 5.17 9.83
C GLU A 176 -12.46 6.07 10.64
N VAL A 177 -12.23 6.13 11.94
CA VAL A 177 -13.02 6.88 12.91
C VAL A 177 -12.10 7.70 13.80
N MET A 178 -12.53 8.92 14.11
CA MET A 178 -11.92 9.76 15.16
C MET A 178 -12.89 9.79 16.34
N GLU A 179 -12.39 9.54 17.54
CA GLU A 179 -13.15 9.65 18.78
C GLU A 179 -12.86 10.96 19.48
N LEU A 180 -13.92 11.59 20.03
CA LEU A 180 -13.82 12.75 20.88
C LEU A 180 -13.69 12.23 22.33
N ASN A 181 -12.53 12.34 22.92
CA ASN A 181 -12.31 12.08 24.35
C ASN A 181 -12.57 13.35 25.15
N ILE A 182 -13.59 13.29 26.02
CA ILE A 182 -13.90 14.33 26.98
C ILE A 182 -13.20 13.91 28.27
N GLY A 183 -12.20 14.68 28.67
CA GLY A 183 -11.43 14.49 29.91
C GLY A 183 -12.19 14.97 31.12
#